data_eb6bffeae78a153b3314dac9e650f309
#
_entry.id   eb6bffeae78a153b3314dac9e650f309
#
_cell.length_a   1.000
_cell.length_b   1.000
_cell.length_c   1.000
_cell.angle_alpha   90.00
_cell.angle_beta   90.00
_cell.angle_gamma   90.00
#
_symmetry.space_group_name_H-M   'P 1'
#
loop_
_entity.id
_entity.type
_entity.pdbx_description
1 polymer ?
#
loop_
_entity_poly.entity_id
_entity_poly.type
_entity_poly.pdbx_seq_one_letter_code
_entity_poly.pdbx_strand_id
1 'polypeptide(L)'
;MLVNFTVSDELSFVIKFGDRHIRFFADHGVLLNASGSPYEIASPYGAADLSRIKTIQNGDYLYLFHPKYPIKTLGRYGNTDWKILN
;
A
#
# COMPACT_ATOMS: atom_id res chain seq x y z
N MET A 1 -5.46 -3.46 -8.08
CA MET A 1 -4.35 -2.62 -8.52
C MET A 1 -3.11 -2.99 -7.72
N LEU A 2 -2.02 -3.23 -8.40
CA LEU A 2 -0.76 -3.65 -7.79
C LEU A 2 0.30 -2.57 -7.99
N VAL A 3 1.07 -2.30 -6.95
CA VAL A 3 2.16 -1.31 -6.99
C VAL A 3 3.42 -1.94 -6.42
N ASN A 4 4.52 -1.84 -7.15
CA ASN A 4 5.83 -2.26 -6.63
C ASN A 4 6.38 -1.17 -5.72
N PHE A 5 6.89 -1.58 -4.57
CA PHE A 5 7.48 -0.68 -3.58
C PHE A 5 8.85 -1.22 -3.20
N THR A 6 9.90 -0.57 -3.64
CA THR A 6 11.27 -1.03 -3.45
C THR A 6 11.92 -0.28 -2.29
N VAL A 7 12.42 -1.03 -1.31
CA VAL A 7 13.11 -0.47 -0.15
C VAL A 7 14.63 -0.53 -0.36
N SER A 8 15.12 -1.67 -0.88
CA SER A 8 16.53 -1.88 -1.16
C SER A 8 16.66 -2.95 -2.24
N ASP A 9 17.89 -3.27 -2.62
CA ASP A 9 18.14 -4.34 -3.60
C ASP A 9 17.62 -5.70 -3.13
N GLU A 10 17.52 -5.88 -1.82
CA GLU A 10 17.13 -7.16 -1.23
C GLU A 10 15.72 -7.15 -0.65
N LEU A 11 15.07 -5.99 -0.58
CA LEU A 11 13.75 -5.88 0.05
C LEU A 11 12.81 -5.06 -0.82
N SER A 12 11.76 -5.71 -1.28
CA SER A 12 10.68 -5.02 -1.99
C SER A 12 9.34 -5.63 -1.61
N PHE A 13 8.29 -4.86 -1.84
CA PHE A 13 6.91 -5.26 -1.56
C PHE A 13 6.07 -5.08 -2.80
N VAL A 14 5.03 -5.88 -2.92
CA VAL A 14 3.92 -5.60 -3.83
C VAL A 14 2.74 -5.15 -2.98
N ILE A 15 2.25 -3.96 -3.26
CA ILE A 15 1.13 -3.38 -2.54
C ILE A 15 -0.12 -3.59 -3.38
N LYS A 16 -1.12 -4.28 -2.82
CA LYS A 16 -2.37 -4.56 -3.51
C LYS A 16 -3.47 -3.69 -2.95
N PHE A 17 -3.96 -2.76 -3.77
CA PHE A 17 -5.14 -1.97 -3.46
C PHE A 17 -6.38 -2.73 -3.88
N GLY A 18 -7.24 -3.03 -2.93
CA GLY A 18 -8.55 -3.61 -3.18
C GLY A 18 -9.64 -2.63 -2.79
N ASP A 19 -10.88 -3.10 -2.76
CA ASP A 19 -12.04 -2.26 -2.42
C ASP A 19 -11.96 -1.87 -0.94
N ARG A 20 -11.52 -0.64 -0.68
CA ARG A 20 -11.41 -0.03 0.65
C ARG A 20 -10.42 -0.70 1.59
N HIS A 21 -9.47 -1.45 1.02
CA HIS A 21 -8.40 -2.07 1.81
C HIS A 21 -7.12 -2.15 1.00
N ILE A 22 -6.01 -2.32 1.71
CA ILE A 22 -4.68 -2.49 1.12
C ILE A 22 -4.02 -3.69 1.79
N ARG A 23 -3.49 -4.61 0.99
CA ARG A 23 -2.70 -5.76 1.47
C ARG A 23 -1.29 -5.67 0.91
N PHE A 24 -0.38 -6.37 1.56
CA PHE A 24 1.04 -6.27 1.27
C PHE A 24 1.64 -7.65 1.07
N PHE A 25 2.48 -7.78 0.05
CA PHE A 25 3.13 -9.04 -0.29
C PHE A 25 4.64 -8.81 -0.31
N ALA A 26 5.38 -9.78 0.18
CA ALA A 26 6.84 -9.82 0.09
C ALA A 26 7.25 -11.12 -0.61
N ASP A 27 8.54 -11.47 -0.57
CA ASP A 27 9.09 -12.60 -1.35
C ASP A 27 8.36 -13.92 -1.14
N HIS A 28 7.78 -14.14 0.02
CA HIS A 28 7.16 -15.40 0.39
C HIS A 28 5.64 -15.37 0.39
N GLY A 29 5.04 -14.34 -0.21
CA GLY A 29 3.60 -14.21 -0.31
C GLY A 29 3.05 -13.10 0.57
N VAL A 30 1.77 -13.19 0.93
CA VAL A 30 1.09 -12.15 1.70
C VAL A 30 1.71 -12.01 3.09
N LEU A 31 1.89 -10.75 3.54
CA LEU A 31 2.34 -10.49 4.90
C LEU A 31 1.19 -10.80 5.88
N LEU A 32 1.54 -11.40 7.01
CA LEU A 32 0.57 -11.79 8.03
C LEU A 32 0.71 -10.89 9.26
N ASN A 33 -0.44 -10.66 9.92
CA ASN A 33 -0.45 -9.95 11.19
C ASN A 33 -0.11 -10.93 12.34
N ALA A 34 -0.12 -10.44 13.57
CA ALA A 34 0.23 -11.24 14.73
C ALA A 34 -0.72 -12.42 14.94
N SER A 35 -1.94 -12.36 14.43
CA SER A 35 -2.93 -13.45 14.53
C SER A 35 -2.77 -14.51 13.44
N GLY A 36 -1.84 -14.32 12.48
CA GLY A 36 -1.66 -15.23 11.37
C GLY A 36 -2.61 -14.99 10.21
N SER A 37 -3.37 -13.90 10.23
CA SER A 37 -4.26 -13.49 9.12
C SER A 37 -3.53 -12.49 8.21
N PRO A 38 -3.97 -12.33 6.95
CA PRO A 38 -3.35 -11.33 6.07
C PRO A 38 -3.34 -9.94 6.71
N TYR A 39 -2.18 -9.31 6.74
CA TYR A 39 -2.08 -7.94 7.21
C TYR A 39 -2.75 -7.03 6.19
N GLU A 40 -3.68 -6.22 6.66
CA GLU A 40 -4.33 -5.25 5.79
C GLU A 40 -4.65 -3.98 6.56
N ILE A 41 -4.71 -2.88 5.83
CA ILE A 41 -5.13 -1.60 6.39
C ILE A 41 -6.33 -1.08 5.62
N ALA A 42 -7.09 -0.20 6.26
CA ALA A 42 -8.22 0.46 5.60
C ALA A 42 -7.72 1.48 4.59
N SER A 43 -8.46 1.64 3.50
CA SER A 43 -8.17 2.58 2.43
C SER A 43 -9.43 3.38 2.12
N PRO A 44 -9.29 4.68 1.78
CA PRO A 44 -10.45 5.47 1.37
C PRO A 44 -10.92 5.15 -0.05
N TYR A 45 -10.12 4.41 -0.84
CA TYR A 45 -10.42 4.18 -2.25
C TYR A 45 -11.28 2.95 -2.43
N GLY A 46 -12.46 3.12 -3.06
CA GLY A 46 -13.33 2.00 -3.42
C GLY A 46 -12.89 1.36 -4.73
N ALA A 47 -13.53 0.24 -5.08
CA ALA A 47 -13.17 -0.53 -6.26
C ALA A 47 -13.20 0.32 -7.54
N ALA A 48 -14.19 1.22 -7.66
CA ALA A 48 -14.32 2.09 -8.84
C ALA A 48 -13.22 3.14 -8.94
N ASP A 49 -12.50 3.43 -7.85
CA ASP A 49 -11.47 4.46 -7.82
C ASP A 49 -10.09 3.91 -8.25
N LEU A 50 -9.90 2.60 -8.20
CA LEU A 50 -8.56 2.00 -8.29
C LEU A 50 -7.87 2.27 -9.62
N SER A 51 -8.61 2.29 -10.72
CA SER A 51 -8.04 2.53 -12.04
C SER A 51 -7.54 3.97 -12.25
N ARG A 52 -7.90 4.87 -11.35
CA ARG A 52 -7.54 6.30 -11.45
C ARG A 52 -6.48 6.73 -10.47
N ILE A 53 -5.99 5.82 -9.64
CA ILE A 53 -4.91 6.12 -8.70
C ILE A 53 -3.58 6.14 -9.44
N LYS A 54 -2.83 7.22 -9.23
CA LYS A 54 -1.44 7.33 -9.68
C LYS A 54 -0.54 7.35 -8.46
N THR A 55 0.64 6.75 -8.56
CA THR A 55 1.55 6.62 -7.43
C THR A 55 2.95 7.07 -7.78
N ILE A 56 3.63 7.68 -6.81
CA ILE A 56 5.05 8.02 -6.89
C ILE A 56 5.69 7.61 -5.57
N GLN A 57 6.75 6.81 -5.63
CA GLN A 57 7.49 6.41 -4.44
C GLN A 57 8.65 7.37 -4.19
N ASN A 58 8.83 7.73 -2.91
CA ASN A 58 10.01 8.47 -2.45
C ASN A 58 10.43 7.89 -1.11
N GLY A 59 11.49 7.06 -1.11
CA GLY A 59 11.95 6.38 0.08
C GLY A 59 10.88 5.45 0.65
N ASP A 60 10.54 5.62 1.92
CA ASP A 60 9.54 4.82 2.62
C ASP A 60 8.12 5.34 2.43
N TYR A 61 7.91 6.28 1.51
CA TYR A 61 6.61 6.89 1.26
C TYR A 61 6.16 6.66 -0.17
N LEU A 62 4.89 6.33 -0.32
CA LEU A 62 4.22 6.21 -1.61
C LEU A 62 3.15 7.29 -1.67
N TYR A 63 3.31 8.26 -2.57
CA TYR A 63 2.33 9.32 -2.76
C TYR A 63 1.21 8.83 -3.65
N LEU A 64 -0.04 9.09 -3.24
CA LEU A 64 -1.25 8.61 -3.90
C LEU A 64 -2.03 9.79 -4.45
N PHE A 65 -2.22 9.79 -5.78
CA PHE A 65 -2.91 10.86 -6.48
C PHE A 65 -4.20 10.32 -7.10
N HIS A 66 -5.31 10.99 -6.83
CA HIS A 66 -6.60 10.64 -7.41
C HIS A 66 -7.43 11.91 -7.60
N PRO A 67 -8.15 12.05 -8.75
CA PRO A 67 -8.90 13.30 -9.01
C PRO A 67 -9.98 13.64 -8.00
N LYS A 68 -10.54 12.64 -7.32
CA LYS A 68 -11.64 12.83 -6.35
C LYS A 68 -11.18 13.02 -4.90
N TYR A 69 -9.90 12.79 -4.61
CA TYR A 69 -9.40 12.78 -3.23
C TYR A 69 -8.21 13.70 -3.08
N PRO A 70 -8.01 14.30 -1.89
CA PRO A 70 -6.76 14.99 -1.61
C PRO A 70 -5.57 14.03 -1.76
N ILE A 71 -4.41 14.57 -2.05
CA ILE A 71 -3.18 13.78 -2.11
C ILE A 71 -2.95 13.14 -0.75
N LYS A 72 -2.71 11.83 -0.75
CA LYS A 72 -2.43 11.06 0.46
C LYS A 72 -1.08 10.40 0.34
N THR A 73 -0.53 10.00 1.48
CA THR A 73 0.77 9.33 1.55
C THR A 73 0.60 8.01 2.27
N LEU A 74 1.06 6.92 1.66
CA LEU A 74 1.17 5.64 2.32
C LEU A 74 2.60 5.49 2.82
N GLY A 75 2.78 5.50 4.14
CA GLY A 75 4.10 5.41 4.75
C GLY A 75 4.36 4.02 5.31
N ARG A 76 5.61 3.55 5.12
CA ARG A 76 6.10 2.31 5.71
C ARG A 76 6.89 2.64 6.98
N TYR A 77 6.43 2.11 8.09
CA TYR A 77 7.08 2.27 9.39
C TYR A 77 7.65 0.95 9.91
N GLY A 78 7.31 -0.14 9.27
CA GLY A 78 7.79 -1.50 9.51
C GLY A 78 7.17 -2.40 8.47
N ASN A 79 7.55 -3.67 8.43
CA ASN A 79 7.02 -4.58 7.41
C ASN A 79 5.51 -4.79 7.54
N THR A 80 5.00 -4.75 8.78
CA THR A 80 3.56 -4.84 9.06
C THR A 80 3.09 -3.61 9.84
N ASP A 81 3.62 -2.45 9.48
CA ASP A 81 3.21 -1.18 10.10
C ASP A 81 3.19 -0.11 9.00
N TRP A 82 2.08 -0.02 8.30
CA TRP A 82 1.87 0.93 7.22
C TRP A 82 0.70 1.83 7.57
N LYS A 83 0.78 3.11 7.19
CA LYS A 83 -0.26 4.08 7.52
C LYS A 83 -0.52 5.00 6.34
N ILE A 84 -1.80 5.36 6.15
CA ILE A 84 -2.18 6.39 5.20
C ILE A 84 -2.25 7.72 5.94
N LEU A 85 -1.50 8.70 5.44
CA LEU A 85 -1.43 10.05 5.97
C LEU A 85 -1.98 11.05 4.95
N ASN A 86 -2.53 12.11 5.46
CA ASN A 86 -2.97 13.21 4.59
C ASN A 86 -1.85 14.18 4.28
#